data_da34898bcdf03eac9ce55f133237e543
#
_entry.id   da34898bcdf03eac9ce55f133237e543
#
_cell.length_a   1.000
_cell.length_b   1.000
_cell.length_c   1.000
_cell.angle_alpha   90.00
_cell.angle_beta   90.00
_cell.angle_gamma   90.00
#
_symmetry.space_group_name_H-M   'P 1'
#
loop_
_entity.id
_entity.type
_entity.pdbx_description
1 polymer ?
#
loop_
_entity_poly.entity_id
_entity_poly.type
_entity_poly.pdbx_seq_one_letter_code
_entity_poly.pdbx_strand_id
1 'polypeptide(L)'
;APQPLVYEWISLKGKGAMSSSTGNTIGPMEALELVPPEILRFLIAGSKPSKAIEFDAGMSLVNLADDYERSCARDIAAELDDETLSRRRKVQLEDLMGAVRLSSVGHNSNTDSSNVSFRHLALLAQTKTDDAQVWHSLSMDENNPPSSVLIDRLKKMRTWINSPHFPDEMRIKIIDEPPLELLGDLSDDDGLVLANLTRMLNDCKWDVEAIATCIVESAKTIEKSPRIAYTVAYTCLMGSKKGPKLAPIIAELDKPKVIIQFERCLDCLN
;
A
#
# COMPACT_ATOMS: atom_id res chain seq x y z
N ALA A 1 40.64 -0.85 -24.62
CA ALA A 1 39.35 -0.59 -25.24
C ALA A 1 38.24 -0.79 -24.18
N PRO A 2 37.17 0.02 -24.16
CA PRO A 2 36.06 -0.19 -23.24
C PRO A 2 35.37 -1.53 -23.53
N GLN A 3 35.05 -2.27 -22.47
CA GLN A 3 34.27 -3.50 -22.62
C GLN A 3 32.78 -3.14 -22.74
N PRO A 4 32.05 -3.63 -23.76
CA PRO A 4 30.64 -3.39 -23.88
C PRO A 4 29.88 -4.19 -22.83
N LEU A 5 28.98 -3.53 -22.09
CA LEU A 5 27.97 -4.18 -21.25
C LEU A 5 26.68 -4.27 -22.07
N VAL A 6 26.36 -5.47 -22.49
CA VAL A 6 25.10 -5.73 -23.20
C VAL A 6 23.99 -5.92 -22.17
N TYR A 7 22.89 -5.20 -22.34
CA TYR A 7 21.71 -5.31 -21.47
C TYR A 7 20.43 -5.34 -22.32
N GLU A 8 19.39 -5.92 -21.74
CA GLU A 8 18.07 -6.02 -22.37
C GLU A 8 17.24 -4.75 -22.17
N TRP A 9 16.13 -4.67 -22.88
CA TRP A 9 15.24 -3.52 -22.89
C TRP A 9 14.48 -3.36 -21.57
N ILE A 10 14.12 -2.10 -21.27
CA ILE A 10 13.09 -1.78 -20.27
C ILE A 10 11.78 -1.62 -21.02
N SER A 11 10.76 -2.38 -20.61
CA SER A 11 9.42 -2.36 -21.19
C SER A 11 8.38 -1.94 -20.15
N LEU A 12 7.22 -1.48 -20.61
CA LEU A 12 6.06 -1.26 -19.75
C LEU A 12 5.24 -2.55 -19.67
N LYS A 13 4.93 -2.98 -18.48
CA LYS A 13 4.11 -4.18 -18.25
C LYS A 13 2.77 -4.08 -18.98
N GLY A 14 2.45 -5.11 -19.74
CA GLY A 14 1.22 -5.18 -20.52
C GLY A 14 1.16 -4.29 -21.77
N LYS A 15 2.19 -3.46 -22.03
CA LYS A 15 2.25 -2.55 -23.18
C LYS A 15 3.43 -2.82 -24.12
N GLY A 16 4.32 -3.74 -23.73
CA GLY A 16 5.50 -4.12 -24.52
C GLY A 16 6.62 -3.06 -24.51
N ALA A 17 7.43 -3.06 -25.56
CA ALA A 17 8.57 -2.14 -25.65
C ALA A 17 8.12 -0.67 -25.67
N MET A 18 8.83 0.18 -24.92
CA MET A 18 8.57 1.62 -24.91
C MET A 18 8.86 2.23 -26.29
N SER A 19 7.94 3.04 -26.78
CA SER A 19 8.07 3.74 -28.05
C SER A 19 7.44 5.13 -27.97
N SER A 20 8.24 6.14 -28.23
CA SER A 20 7.78 7.55 -28.25
C SER A 20 6.77 7.81 -29.36
N SER A 21 6.89 7.12 -30.52
CA SER A 21 5.99 7.29 -31.66
C SER A 21 4.58 6.74 -31.38
N THR A 22 4.43 5.78 -30.46
CA THR A 22 3.13 5.21 -30.08
C THR A 22 2.55 5.82 -28.82
N GLY A 23 3.25 6.78 -28.18
CA GLY A 23 2.86 7.35 -26.88
C GLY A 23 2.93 6.35 -25.72
N ASN A 24 3.54 5.20 -25.95
CA ASN A 24 3.68 4.13 -24.95
C ASN A 24 5.04 4.22 -24.24
N THR A 25 5.28 5.34 -23.55
CA THR A 25 6.53 5.55 -22.81
C THR A 25 6.22 6.20 -21.46
N ILE A 26 7.03 5.88 -20.47
CA ILE A 26 7.20 6.69 -19.26
C ILE A 26 8.65 7.17 -19.31
N GLY A 27 8.84 8.48 -19.44
CA GLY A 27 10.17 9.08 -19.44
C GLY A 27 10.82 8.95 -18.04
N PRO A 28 12.16 9.01 -17.95
CA PRO A 28 12.83 8.92 -16.65
C PRO A 28 12.36 9.98 -15.64
N MET A 29 12.08 11.20 -16.10
CA MET A 29 11.60 12.29 -15.25
C MET A 29 10.18 12.02 -14.74
N GLU A 30 9.29 11.56 -15.60
CA GLU A 30 7.93 11.16 -15.24
C GLU A 30 7.94 9.98 -14.23
N ALA A 31 8.80 8.99 -14.46
CA ALA A 31 8.98 7.89 -13.52
C ALA A 31 9.47 8.38 -12.13
N LEU A 32 10.36 9.38 -12.09
CA LEU A 32 10.86 9.97 -10.85
C LEU A 32 9.84 10.86 -10.13
N GLU A 33 8.80 11.33 -10.80
CA GLU A 33 7.66 12.01 -10.15
C GLU A 33 6.76 11.04 -9.39
N LEU A 34 6.65 9.80 -9.88
CA LEU A 34 5.79 8.76 -9.32
C LEU A 34 6.52 7.85 -8.33
N VAL A 35 7.80 7.58 -8.59
CA VAL A 35 8.58 6.56 -7.88
C VAL A 35 9.82 7.19 -7.25
N PRO A 36 10.09 6.91 -5.97
CA PRO A 36 11.34 7.31 -5.34
C PRO A 36 12.56 6.79 -6.12
N PRO A 37 13.61 7.63 -6.30
CA PRO A 37 14.75 7.28 -7.14
C PRO A 37 15.52 6.04 -6.65
N GLU A 38 15.59 5.83 -5.34
CA GLU A 38 16.22 4.64 -4.75
C GLU A 38 15.48 3.35 -5.12
N ILE A 39 14.16 3.39 -5.23
CA ILE A 39 13.34 2.22 -5.61
C ILE A 39 13.54 1.91 -7.11
N LEU A 40 13.60 2.92 -7.97
CA LEU A 40 13.94 2.73 -9.39
C LEU A 40 15.35 2.16 -9.57
N ARG A 41 16.32 2.68 -8.82
CA ARG A 41 17.71 2.16 -8.84
C ARG A 41 17.77 0.72 -8.34
N PHE A 42 17.01 0.39 -7.30
CA PHE A 42 16.91 -0.98 -6.78
C PHE A 42 16.36 -1.96 -7.81
N LEU A 43 15.32 -1.57 -8.58
CA LEU A 43 14.81 -2.36 -9.68
C LEU A 43 15.89 -2.66 -10.72
N ILE A 44 16.64 -1.63 -11.13
CA ILE A 44 17.68 -1.77 -12.17
C ILE A 44 18.87 -2.56 -11.64
N ALA A 45 19.39 -2.21 -10.45
CA ALA A 45 20.55 -2.85 -9.86
C ALA A 45 20.30 -4.32 -9.46
N GLY A 46 19.07 -4.67 -9.07
CA GLY A 46 18.67 -6.04 -8.76
C GLY A 46 18.36 -6.90 -9.98
N SER A 47 18.30 -6.30 -11.17
CA SER A 47 17.98 -7.01 -12.40
C SER A 47 19.23 -7.52 -13.11
N LYS A 48 19.16 -8.73 -13.65
CA LYS A 48 20.26 -9.26 -14.46
C LYS A 48 20.30 -8.56 -15.82
N PRO A 49 21.50 -8.15 -16.33
CA PRO A 49 21.61 -7.50 -17.64
C PRO A 49 21.00 -8.31 -18.79
N SER A 50 21.03 -9.64 -18.69
CA SER A 50 20.46 -10.55 -19.71
C SER A 50 18.94 -10.75 -19.63
N LYS A 51 18.25 -10.02 -18.76
CA LYS A 51 16.79 -10.08 -18.63
C LYS A 51 16.19 -8.72 -18.92
N ALA A 52 15.13 -8.70 -19.73
CA ALA A 52 14.32 -7.50 -19.89
C ALA A 52 13.70 -7.09 -18.53
N ILE A 53 13.70 -5.79 -18.28
CA ILE A 53 13.08 -5.22 -17.08
C ILE A 53 11.66 -4.79 -17.47
N GLU A 54 10.65 -5.37 -16.80
CA GLU A 54 9.29 -4.87 -16.93
C GLU A 54 9.01 -3.86 -15.84
N PHE A 55 8.89 -2.59 -16.22
CA PHE A 55 8.46 -1.54 -15.31
C PHE A 55 6.93 -1.48 -15.26
N ASP A 56 6.39 -1.52 -14.05
CA ASP A 56 4.96 -1.42 -13.77
C ASP A 56 4.75 -0.38 -12.68
N ALA A 57 4.19 0.76 -13.05
CA ALA A 57 3.83 1.82 -12.10
C ALA A 57 2.53 1.52 -11.31
N GLY A 58 1.94 0.33 -11.47
CA GLY A 58 0.76 -0.16 -10.74
C GLY A 58 1.13 -1.01 -9.52
N MET A 59 0.47 -2.17 -9.38
CA MET A 59 0.66 -3.06 -8.22
C MET A 59 2.09 -3.59 -8.06
N SER A 60 2.85 -3.77 -9.16
CA SER A 60 4.22 -4.23 -9.04
C SER A 60 5.13 -3.18 -8.39
N LEU A 61 4.81 -1.88 -8.51
CA LEU A 61 5.53 -0.82 -7.80
C LEU A 61 5.39 -0.98 -6.28
N VAL A 62 4.19 -1.31 -5.79
CA VAL A 62 3.95 -1.55 -4.36
C VAL A 62 4.82 -2.69 -3.85
N ASN A 63 4.84 -3.80 -4.59
CA ASN A 63 5.64 -4.95 -4.19
C ASN A 63 7.15 -4.64 -4.23
N LEU A 64 7.61 -3.92 -5.26
CA LEU A 64 9.00 -3.48 -5.40
C LEU A 64 9.44 -2.58 -4.24
N ALA A 65 8.57 -1.63 -3.85
CA ALA A 65 8.84 -0.73 -2.74
C ALA A 65 8.90 -1.49 -1.40
N ASP A 66 7.94 -2.40 -1.16
CA ASP A 66 7.93 -3.24 0.04
C ASP A 66 9.14 -4.20 0.07
N ASP A 67 9.60 -4.69 -1.10
CA ASP A 67 10.81 -5.52 -1.22
C ASP A 67 12.07 -4.72 -0.91
N TYR A 68 12.14 -3.48 -1.38
CA TYR A 68 13.23 -2.56 -1.06
C TYR A 68 13.30 -2.29 0.44
N GLU A 69 12.20 -1.89 1.09
CA GLU A 69 12.15 -1.61 2.52
C GLU A 69 12.57 -2.84 3.36
N ARG A 70 12.05 -4.02 3.02
CA ARG A 70 12.45 -5.27 3.69
C ARG A 70 13.93 -5.58 3.51
N SER A 71 14.47 -5.29 2.32
CA SER A 71 15.90 -5.53 2.03
C SER A 71 16.80 -4.57 2.79
N CYS A 72 16.36 -3.31 2.96
CA CYS A 72 17.08 -2.32 3.76
C CYS A 72 17.08 -2.63 5.26
N ALA A 73 15.97 -3.16 5.77
CA ALA A 73 15.83 -3.53 7.18
C ALA A 73 16.55 -4.83 7.56
N ARG A 74 17.05 -5.58 6.58
CA ARG A 74 17.66 -6.90 6.77
C ARG A 74 19.16 -6.79 6.99
N ASP A 75 19.67 -7.45 8.02
CA ASP A 75 21.11 -7.60 8.21
C ASP A 75 21.68 -8.72 7.32
N ILE A 76 21.85 -8.37 6.03
CA ILE A 76 22.34 -9.31 5.01
C ILE A 76 23.78 -9.72 5.30
N ALA A 77 24.59 -8.86 5.93
CA ALA A 77 25.96 -9.16 6.28
C ALA A 77 26.01 -10.29 7.32
N ALA A 78 25.22 -10.18 8.39
CA ALA A 78 25.13 -11.24 9.40
C ALA A 78 24.61 -12.57 8.82
N GLU A 79 23.68 -12.52 7.83
CA GLU A 79 23.22 -13.75 7.17
C GLU A 79 24.32 -14.39 6.31
N LEU A 80 25.22 -13.62 5.70
CA LEU A 80 26.33 -14.15 4.90
C LEU A 80 27.41 -14.85 5.74
N ASP A 81 27.49 -14.57 7.03
CA ASP A 81 28.41 -15.22 7.98
C ASP A 81 27.99 -16.67 8.30
N ASP A 82 26.77 -17.10 7.94
CA ASP A 82 26.32 -18.49 8.10
C ASP A 82 27.05 -19.43 7.15
N GLU A 83 27.95 -20.24 7.72
CA GLU A 83 28.76 -21.22 6.99
C GLU A 83 27.92 -22.33 6.33
N THR A 84 26.69 -22.56 6.78
CA THR A 84 25.80 -23.61 6.27
C THR A 84 25.10 -23.25 4.97
N LEU A 85 25.19 -21.97 4.55
CA LEU A 85 24.54 -21.49 3.35
C LEU A 85 25.09 -22.15 2.08
N SER A 86 24.17 -22.58 1.21
CA SER A 86 24.56 -23.02 -0.13
C SER A 86 25.21 -21.88 -0.92
N ARG A 87 26.14 -22.23 -1.83
CA ARG A 87 26.78 -21.25 -2.74
C ARG A 87 25.76 -20.40 -3.49
N ARG A 88 24.65 -21.00 -3.94
CA ARG A 88 23.59 -20.28 -4.62
C ARG A 88 22.95 -19.21 -3.72
N ARG A 89 22.75 -19.56 -2.45
CA ARG A 89 22.16 -18.61 -1.49
C ARG A 89 23.10 -17.47 -1.15
N LYS A 90 24.39 -17.76 -0.99
CA LYS A 90 25.41 -16.72 -0.77
C LYS A 90 25.42 -15.71 -1.92
N VAL A 91 25.48 -16.16 -3.16
CA VAL A 91 25.43 -15.28 -4.34
C VAL A 91 24.15 -14.44 -4.36
N GLN A 92 22.99 -15.02 -4.04
CA GLN A 92 21.75 -14.26 -3.97
C GLN A 92 21.75 -13.14 -2.92
N LEU A 93 22.36 -13.40 -1.77
CA LEU A 93 22.49 -12.41 -0.70
C LEU A 93 23.50 -11.31 -1.07
N GLU A 94 24.64 -11.68 -1.69
CA GLU A 94 25.62 -10.74 -2.21
C GLU A 94 25.03 -9.82 -3.29
N ASP A 95 24.27 -10.40 -4.23
CA ASP A 95 23.56 -9.65 -5.28
C ASP A 95 22.55 -8.68 -4.66
N LEU A 96 21.77 -9.13 -3.65
CA LEU A 96 20.81 -8.29 -2.95
C LEU A 96 21.50 -7.15 -2.18
N MET A 97 22.57 -7.44 -1.46
CA MET A 97 23.34 -6.44 -0.75
C MET A 97 23.93 -5.40 -1.72
N GLY A 98 24.44 -5.87 -2.87
CA GLY A 98 24.91 -5.02 -3.96
C GLY A 98 23.80 -4.12 -4.51
N ALA A 99 22.60 -4.64 -4.75
CA ALA A 99 21.45 -3.89 -5.24
C ALA A 99 21.02 -2.81 -4.25
N VAL A 100 20.91 -3.11 -2.96
CA VAL A 100 20.59 -2.14 -1.90
C VAL A 100 21.64 -1.04 -1.84
N ARG A 101 22.93 -1.38 -1.83
CA ARG A 101 24.02 -0.40 -1.81
C ARG A 101 24.01 0.52 -3.04
N LEU A 102 23.76 -0.03 -4.23
CA LEU A 102 23.74 0.74 -5.49
C LEU A 102 22.47 1.56 -5.65
N SER A 103 21.40 1.27 -4.90
CA SER A 103 20.16 2.02 -4.94
C SER A 103 20.22 3.33 -4.14
N SER A 104 21.12 3.44 -3.16
CA SER A 104 21.29 4.68 -2.40
C SER A 104 21.64 5.87 -3.30
N VAL A 105 20.97 6.99 -3.07
CA VAL A 105 21.09 8.23 -3.88
C VAL A 105 21.86 9.32 -3.13
N GLY A 106 22.04 9.17 -1.82
CA GLY A 106 22.74 10.14 -0.97
C GLY A 106 24.22 9.84 -0.76
N HIS A 107 24.96 10.84 -0.22
CA HIS A 107 26.34 10.66 0.21
C HIS A 107 26.47 9.95 1.56
N ASN A 108 25.36 9.76 2.27
CA ASN A 108 25.34 9.04 3.55
C ASN A 108 25.05 7.56 3.28
N SER A 109 25.93 6.72 3.78
CA SER A 109 25.86 5.26 3.68
C SER A 109 24.68 4.60 4.42
N ASN A 110 23.81 5.38 5.03
CA ASN A 110 22.59 4.88 5.62
C ASN A 110 21.54 4.71 4.52
N THR A 111 20.97 3.53 4.48
CA THR A 111 19.88 3.14 3.57
C THR A 111 18.78 4.20 3.55
N ASP A 112 18.38 4.61 2.36
CA ASP A 112 17.28 5.56 2.14
C ASP A 112 15.92 4.92 2.48
N SER A 113 15.86 4.18 3.60
CA SER A 113 14.65 3.55 4.12
C SER A 113 13.77 4.58 4.82
N SER A 114 12.47 4.48 4.60
CA SER A 114 11.49 5.31 5.30
C SER A 114 11.02 4.69 6.62
N ASN A 115 11.29 3.40 6.85
CA ASN A 115 10.74 2.59 7.93
C ASN A 115 9.19 2.54 7.97
N VAL A 116 8.54 2.98 6.90
CA VAL A 116 7.09 2.94 6.72
C VAL A 116 6.79 2.16 5.46
N SER A 117 5.94 1.14 5.54
CA SER A 117 5.59 0.36 4.36
C SER A 117 4.87 1.23 3.32
N PHE A 118 5.12 0.96 2.05
CA PHE A 118 4.55 1.73 0.95
C PHE A 118 3.02 1.63 0.92
N ARG A 119 2.46 0.48 1.31
CA ARG A 119 1.01 0.26 1.44
C ARG A 119 0.40 1.09 2.56
N HIS A 120 1.08 1.18 3.70
CA HIS A 120 0.60 1.99 4.83
C HIS A 120 0.63 3.48 4.48
N LEU A 121 1.71 3.94 3.83
CA LEU A 121 1.79 5.32 3.36
C LEU A 121 0.69 5.65 2.33
N ALA A 122 0.37 4.71 1.42
CA ALA A 122 -0.73 4.86 0.47
C ALA A 122 -2.10 4.94 1.16
N LEU A 123 -2.32 4.17 2.24
CA LEU A 123 -3.51 4.26 3.06
C LEU A 123 -3.63 5.64 3.72
N LEU A 124 -2.58 6.09 4.41
CA LEU A 124 -2.58 7.39 5.10
C LEU A 124 -2.77 8.55 4.13
N ALA A 125 -2.08 8.54 2.99
CA ALA A 125 -2.19 9.57 1.97
C ALA A 125 -3.59 9.70 1.36
N GLN A 126 -4.43 8.67 1.44
CA GLN A 126 -5.82 8.68 0.97
C GLN A 126 -6.84 8.98 2.08
N THR A 127 -6.52 8.67 3.33
CA THR A 127 -7.47 8.84 4.46
C THR A 127 -7.24 10.12 5.26
N LYS A 128 -6.05 10.73 5.16
CA LYS A 128 -5.72 11.98 5.86
C LYS A 128 -5.75 13.16 4.90
N THR A 129 -6.30 14.29 5.37
CA THR A 129 -6.49 15.49 4.55
C THR A 129 -5.21 16.30 4.36
N ASP A 130 -4.30 16.23 5.33
CA ASP A 130 -3.04 16.96 5.33
C ASP A 130 -1.87 16.11 5.86
N ASP A 131 -0.66 16.62 5.68
CA ASP A 131 0.56 15.92 6.06
C ASP A 131 0.73 15.83 7.58
N ALA A 132 0.23 16.81 8.34
CA ALA A 132 0.32 16.78 9.81
C ALA A 132 -0.46 15.60 10.39
N GLN A 133 -1.63 15.28 9.85
CA GLN A 133 -2.42 14.11 10.22
C GLN A 133 -1.70 12.79 9.86
N VAL A 134 -0.99 12.76 8.72
CA VAL A 134 -0.17 11.60 8.35
C VAL A 134 0.94 11.38 9.39
N TRP A 135 1.66 12.44 9.75
CA TRP A 135 2.74 12.35 10.73
C TRP A 135 2.22 11.96 12.12
N HIS A 136 1.08 12.49 12.52
CA HIS A 136 0.43 12.12 13.77
C HIS A 136 0.08 10.61 13.80
N SER A 137 -0.51 10.06 12.73
CA SER A 137 -0.82 8.63 12.63
C SER A 137 0.43 7.73 12.70
N LEU A 138 1.57 8.25 12.26
CA LEU A 138 2.86 7.57 12.35
C LEU A 138 3.59 7.80 13.70
N SER A 139 2.95 8.46 14.66
CA SER A 139 3.55 8.85 15.96
C SER A 139 4.80 9.72 15.78
N MET A 140 4.75 10.60 14.79
CA MET A 140 5.81 11.57 14.50
C MET A 140 5.37 12.97 14.94
N ASP A 141 6.27 13.72 15.57
CA ASP A 141 6.05 15.05 16.12
C ASP A 141 7.34 15.90 16.05
N GLU A 142 7.37 17.03 16.75
CA GLU A 142 8.55 17.90 16.81
C GLU A 142 9.78 17.22 17.44
N ASN A 143 9.60 16.24 18.33
CA ASN A 143 10.68 15.50 18.98
C ASN A 143 11.14 14.29 18.13
N ASN A 144 10.26 13.79 17.26
CA ASN A 144 10.52 12.69 16.33
C ASN A 144 10.00 13.08 14.94
N PRO A 145 10.66 14.01 14.23
CA PRO A 145 10.16 14.51 12.96
C PRO A 145 10.31 13.47 11.84
N PRO A 146 9.47 13.54 10.80
CA PRO A 146 9.60 12.69 9.64
C PRO A 146 10.94 12.92 8.93
N SER A 147 11.57 11.85 8.46
CA SER A 147 12.79 11.96 7.67
C SER A 147 12.54 12.63 6.32
N SER A 148 13.58 13.26 5.75
CA SER A 148 13.48 13.86 4.40
C SER A 148 13.08 12.82 3.34
N VAL A 149 13.49 11.58 3.49
CA VAL A 149 13.11 10.44 2.63
C VAL A 149 11.61 10.18 2.72
N LEU A 150 11.06 10.15 3.94
CA LEU A 150 9.63 9.89 4.13
C LEU A 150 8.76 11.05 3.61
N ILE A 151 9.22 12.29 3.79
CA ILE A 151 8.54 13.48 3.26
C ILE A 151 8.49 13.42 1.72
N ASP A 152 9.62 13.13 1.05
CA ASP A 152 9.65 12.99 -0.42
C ASP A 152 8.75 11.85 -0.90
N ARG A 153 8.74 10.72 -0.17
CA ARG A 153 7.88 9.59 -0.48
C ARG A 153 6.39 9.91 -0.35
N LEU A 154 5.99 10.65 0.67
CA LEU A 154 4.60 11.08 0.81
C LEU A 154 4.18 12.00 -0.34
N LYS A 155 5.04 12.93 -0.74
CA LYS A 155 4.79 13.81 -1.88
C LYS A 155 4.60 13.00 -3.17
N LYS A 156 5.49 12.07 -3.47
CA LYS A 156 5.39 11.19 -4.64
C LYS A 156 4.18 10.26 -4.55
N MET A 157 3.86 9.76 -3.36
CA MET A 157 2.67 8.94 -3.12
C MET A 157 1.38 9.69 -3.51
N ARG A 158 1.24 10.97 -3.11
CA ARG A 158 0.09 11.80 -3.49
C ARG A 158 0.02 12.00 -5.00
N THR A 159 1.15 12.21 -5.67
CA THR A 159 1.23 12.31 -7.13
C THR A 159 0.80 11.00 -7.79
N TRP A 160 1.29 9.87 -7.29
CA TRP A 160 0.96 8.55 -7.82
C TRP A 160 -0.52 8.18 -7.64
N ILE A 161 -1.12 8.47 -6.46
CA ILE A 161 -2.55 8.26 -6.20
C ILE A 161 -3.44 8.99 -7.21
N ASN A 162 -3.01 10.19 -7.64
CA ASN A 162 -3.74 11.00 -8.62
C ASN A 162 -3.40 10.64 -10.08
N SER A 163 -2.46 9.74 -10.31
CA SER A 163 -2.07 9.30 -11.64
C SER A 163 -3.00 8.19 -12.17
N PRO A 164 -3.02 7.97 -13.50
CA PRO A 164 -3.76 6.86 -14.10
C PRO A 164 -3.13 5.48 -13.81
N HIS A 165 -1.96 5.46 -13.19
CA HIS A 165 -1.23 4.23 -12.87
C HIS A 165 -1.58 3.66 -11.49
N PHE A 166 -2.28 4.45 -10.65
CA PHE A 166 -2.65 3.99 -9.31
C PHE A 166 -3.66 2.84 -9.41
N PRO A 167 -3.39 1.69 -8.77
CA PRO A 167 -4.26 0.52 -8.84
C PRO A 167 -5.64 0.78 -8.25
N ASP A 168 -6.69 0.45 -8.99
CA ASP A 168 -8.06 0.60 -8.51
C ASP A 168 -8.34 -0.23 -7.26
N GLU A 169 -7.67 -1.39 -7.11
CA GLU A 169 -7.76 -2.25 -5.93
C GLU A 169 -7.23 -1.61 -4.65
N MET A 170 -6.42 -0.56 -4.77
CA MET A 170 -5.88 0.20 -3.64
C MET A 170 -6.61 1.51 -3.41
N ARG A 171 -7.51 1.90 -4.32
CA ARG A 171 -8.22 3.17 -4.24
C ARG A 171 -9.24 3.14 -3.11
N ILE A 172 -9.14 4.11 -2.21
CA ILE A 172 -10.06 4.29 -1.09
C ILE A 172 -10.94 5.50 -1.41
N LYS A 173 -12.23 5.25 -1.52
CA LYS A 173 -13.24 6.29 -1.70
C LYS A 173 -14.27 6.13 -0.59
N ILE A 174 -14.13 6.93 0.44
CA ILE A 174 -15.12 6.98 1.52
C ILE A 174 -16.31 7.82 1.04
N ILE A 175 -17.51 7.35 1.31
CA ILE A 175 -18.76 8.05 1.00
C ILE A 175 -19.35 8.64 2.26
N ASP A 176 -19.92 9.84 2.15
CA ASP A 176 -20.52 10.57 3.28
C ASP A 176 -22.04 10.32 3.39
N GLU A 177 -22.66 9.76 2.35
CA GLU A 177 -24.10 9.49 2.30
C GLU A 177 -24.38 8.00 2.07
N PRO A 178 -25.46 7.46 2.64
CA PRO A 178 -25.88 6.08 2.42
C PRO A 178 -26.10 5.78 0.93
N PRO A 179 -25.54 4.69 0.39
CA PRO A 179 -25.69 4.31 -1.01
C PRO A 179 -27.02 3.57 -1.24
N LEU A 180 -28.15 4.29 -1.35
CA LEU A 180 -29.51 3.75 -1.34
C LEU A 180 -29.73 2.60 -2.32
N GLU A 181 -29.17 2.69 -3.54
CA GLU A 181 -29.31 1.61 -4.54
C GLU A 181 -28.69 0.29 -4.07
N LEU A 182 -27.51 0.37 -3.43
CA LEU A 182 -26.80 -0.82 -2.93
C LEU A 182 -27.38 -1.34 -1.63
N LEU A 183 -27.97 -0.46 -0.81
CA LEU A 183 -28.67 -0.84 0.43
C LEU A 183 -29.96 -1.60 0.10
N GLY A 184 -30.66 -1.26 -0.98
CA GLY A 184 -31.82 -1.99 -1.43
C GLY A 184 -31.57 -3.44 -1.88
N ASP A 185 -30.32 -3.79 -2.16
CA ASP A 185 -29.88 -5.16 -2.46
C ASP A 185 -29.59 -5.99 -1.19
N LEU A 186 -29.53 -5.37 0.00
CA LEU A 186 -29.20 -6.04 1.25
C LEU A 186 -30.41 -6.79 1.82
N SER A 187 -30.15 -7.94 2.43
CA SER A 187 -31.14 -8.76 3.14
C SER A 187 -31.30 -8.33 4.60
N ASP A 188 -32.36 -8.81 5.26
CA ASP A 188 -32.57 -8.63 6.70
C ASP A 188 -31.35 -9.13 7.52
N ASP A 189 -30.73 -10.24 7.10
CA ASP A 189 -29.50 -10.77 7.73
C ASP A 189 -28.33 -9.76 7.62
N ASP A 190 -28.19 -9.08 6.49
CA ASP A 190 -27.15 -8.05 6.30
C ASP A 190 -27.39 -6.86 7.24
N GLY A 191 -28.63 -6.45 7.42
CA GLY A 191 -29.02 -5.43 8.38
C GLY A 191 -28.69 -5.82 9.83
N LEU A 192 -28.96 -7.07 10.22
CA LEU A 192 -28.59 -7.60 11.55
C LEU A 192 -27.07 -7.63 11.74
N VAL A 193 -26.29 -8.02 10.73
CA VAL A 193 -24.83 -7.97 10.77
C VAL A 193 -24.34 -6.54 10.95
N LEU A 194 -24.90 -5.58 10.21
CA LEU A 194 -24.54 -4.17 10.32
C LEU A 194 -24.82 -3.62 11.72
N ALA A 195 -25.99 -3.93 12.29
CA ALA A 195 -26.37 -3.52 13.64
C ALA A 195 -25.39 -4.08 14.70
N ASN A 196 -25.06 -5.38 14.60
CA ASN A 196 -24.08 -6.01 15.48
C ASN A 196 -22.69 -5.37 15.33
N LEU A 197 -22.23 -5.15 14.09
CA LEU A 197 -20.95 -4.53 13.81
C LEU A 197 -20.88 -3.11 14.38
N THR A 198 -21.89 -2.29 14.16
CA THR A 198 -21.96 -0.91 14.69
C THR A 198 -21.85 -0.90 16.20
N ARG A 199 -22.63 -1.75 16.89
CA ARG A 199 -22.58 -1.89 18.35
C ARG A 199 -21.19 -2.31 18.82
N MET A 200 -20.60 -3.35 18.21
CA MET A 200 -19.28 -3.85 18.62
C MET A 200 -18.17 -2.83 18.38
N LEU A 201 -18.20 -2.10 17.27
CA LEU A 201 -17.24 -1.05 16.96
C LEU A 201 -17.36 0.12 17.94
N ASN A 202 -18.56 0.44 18.41
CA ASN A 202 -18.76 1.49 19.42
C ASN A 202 -18.05 1.16 20.73
N ASP A 203 -17.98 -0.10 21.11
CA ASP A 203 -17.43 -0.55 22.39
C ASP A 203 -15.96 -0.99 22.31
N CYS A 204 -15.41 -1.22 21.09
CA CYS A 204 -14.07 -1.74 20.94
C CYS A 204 -12.97 -0.67 21.03
N LYS A 205 -11.75 -1.12 21.30
CA LYS A 205 -10.54 -0.33 21.10
C LYS A 205 -10.39 -0.02 19.61
N TRP A 206 -10.01 1.23 19.29
CA TRP A 206 -9.90 1.67 17.88
C TRP A 206 -8.53 1.34 17.31
N ASP A 207 -8.28 0.06 17.05
CA ASP A 207 -7.09 -0.47 16.41
C ASP A 207 -7.45 -1.59 15.40
N VAL A 208 -6.49 -1.91 14.55
CA VAL A 208 -6.70 -2.84 13.43
C VAL A 208 -7.17 -4.23 13.89
N GLU A 209 -6.63 -4.75 14.99
CA GLU A 209 -6.92 -6.11 15.48
C GLU A 209 -8.32 -6.19 16.08
N ALA A 210 -8.67 -5.22 16.92
CA ALA A 210 -9.99 -5.16 17.54
C ALA A 210 -11.08 -4.94 16.48
N ILE A 211 -10.86 -4.04 15.53
CA ILE A 211 -11.79 -3.78 14.42
C ILE A 211 -11.96 -5.03 13.54
N ALA A 212 -10.86 -5.70 13.19
CA ALA A 212 -10.92 -6.95 12.40
C ALA A 212 -11.73 -8.03 13.14
N THR A 213 -11.56 -8.13 14.45
CA THR A 213 -12.33 -9.03 15.30
C THR A 213 -13.81 -8.67 15.29
N CYS A 214 -14.17 -7.39 15.47
CA CYS A 214 -15.55 -6.93 15.42
C CYS A 214 -16.24 -7.28 14.09
N ILE A 215 -15.53 -7.08 12.96
CA ILE A 215 -16.07 -7.42 11.63
C ILE A 215 -16.38 -8.92 11.55
N VAL A 216 -15.46 -9.77 11.99
CA VAL A 216 -15.64 -11.23 11.92
C VAL A 216 -16.76 -11.71 12.86
N GLU A 217 -16.74 -11.25 14.10
CA GLU A 217 -17.68 -11.71 15.13
C GLU A 217 -19.11 -11.18 14.89
N SER A 218 -19.28 -10.02 14.27
CA SER A 218 -20.62 -9.48 13.95
C SER A 218 -21.47 -10.43 13.07
N ALA A 219 -20.85 -11.14 12.15
CA ALA A 219 -21.51 -12.15 11.32
C ALA A 219 -21.66 -13.50 12.05
N LYS A 220 -20.66 -13.91 12.82
CA LYS A 220 -20.72 -15.18 13.58
C LYS A 220 -21.83 -15.19 14.61
N THR A 221 -22.13 -14.05 15.21
CA THR A 221 -23.24 -13.92 16.20
C THR A 221 -24.59 -14.39 15.65
N ILE A 222 -24.78 -14.34 14.34
CA ILE A 222 -25.98 -14.82 13.66
C ILE A 222 -25.71 -16.04 12.77
N GLU A 223 -24.63 -16.76 13.05
CA GLU A 223 -24.23 -17.98 12.34
C GLU A 223 -23.97 -17.79 10.83
N LYS A 224 -23.53 -16.58 10.42
CA LYS A 224 -23.23 -16.26 9.03
C LYS A 224 -21.73 -16.19 8.76
N SER A 225 -21.37 -16.29 7.48
CA SER A 225 -19.99 -16.17 7.03
C SER A 225 -19.45 -14.75 7.27
N PRO A 226 -18.20 -14.58 7.75
CA PRO A 226 -17.56 -13.28 7.89
C PRO A 226 -17.54 -12.44 6.61
N ARG A 227 -17.62 -13.07 5.44
CA ARG A 227 -17.70 -12.39 4.14
C ARG A 227 -18.86 -11.40 4.07
N ILE A 228 -19.99 -11.73 4.70
CA ILE A 228 -21.17 -10.87 4.74
C ILE A 228 -20.84 -9.55 5.43
N ALA A 229 -20.20 -9.60 6.61
CA ALA A 229 -19.82 -8.41 7.37
C ALA A 229 -18.87 -7.50 6.58
N TYR A 230 -17.89 -8.08 5.87
CA TYR A 230 -17.04 -7.30 4.98
C TYR A 230 -17.83 -6.65 3.84
N THR A 231 -18.72 -7.39 3.18
CA THR A 231 -19.52 -6.85 2.08
C THR A 231 -20.40 -5.70 2.53
N VAL A 232 -21.12 -5.86 3.64
CA VAL A 232 -21.99 -4.82 4.21
C VAL A 232 -21.20 -3.58 4.61
N ALA A 233 -20.07 -3.77 5.33
CA ALA A 233 -19.21 -2.66 5.75
C ALA A 233 -18.59 -1.91 4.56
N TYR A 234 -18.13 -2.61 3.51
CA TYR A 234 -17.71 -1.96 2.26
C TYR A 234 -18.82 -1.18 1.60
N THR A 235 -20.02 -1.75 1.52
CA THR A 235 -21.19 -1.09 0.95
C THR A 235 -21.47 0.22 1.67
N CYS A 236 -21.52 0.21 3.00
CA CYS A 236 -21.85 1.39 3.80
C CYS A 236 -20.76 2.46 3.83
N LEU A 237 -19.47 2.07 3.78
CA LEU A 237 -18.37 3.02 3.88
C LEU A 237 -17.83 3.49 2.53
N MET A 238 -17.88 2.65 1.51
CA MET A 238 -17.21 2.88 0.23
C MET A 238 -18.15 2.82 -0.97
N GLY A 239 -19.42 2.54 -0.80
CA GLY A 239 -20.36 2.37 -1.91
C GLY A 239 -19.96 1.24 -2.87
N SER A 240 -19.35 0.17 -2.36
CA SER A 240 -18.87 -0.96 -3.16
C SER A 240 -18.93 -2.25 -2.36
N LYS A 241 -19.07 -3.41 -3.05
CA LYS A 241 -19.12 -4.73 -2.38
C LYS A 241 -17.75 -5.31 -2.01
N LYS A 242 -16.65 -4.61 -2.35
CA LYS A 242 -15.25 -5.02 -2.12
C LYS A 242 -14.31 -3.81 -2.19
N GLY A 243 -13.12 -3.96 -1.61
CA GLY A 243 -12.09 -2.92 -1.62
C GLY A 243 -10.77 -3.39 -1.00
N PRO A 244 -9.85 -2.47 -0.69
CA PRO A 244 -8.62 -2.77 0.05
C PRO A 244 -8.93 -3.30 1.45
N LYS A 245 -7.93 -3.79 2.21
CA LYS A 245 -8.13 -4.32 3.56
C LYS A 245 -8.88 -3.35 4.46
N LEU A 246 -10.09 -3.73 4.90
CA LEU A 246 -11.05 -2.84 5.53
C LEU A 246 -10.66 -2.39 6.95
N ALA A 247 -10.21 -3.32 7.79
CA ALA A 247 -9.89 -2.98 9.18
C ALA A 247 -8.78 -1.91 9.32
N PRO A 248 -7.68 -1.94 8.55
CA PRO A 248 -6.73 -0.83 8.52
C PRO A 248 -7.33 0.50 8.05
N ILE A 249 -8.27 0.49 7.09
CA ILE A 249 -8.96 1.70 6.63
C ILE A 249 -9.79 2.29 7.77
N ILE A 250 -10.63 1.47 8.41
CA ILE A 250 -11.49 1.90 9.52
C ILE A 250 -10.64 2.46 10.66
N ALA A 251 -9.54 1.81 11.01
CA ALA A 251 -8.66 2.26 12.09
C ALA A 251 -8.06 3.66 11.87
N GLU A 252 -7.88 4.04 10.61
CA GLU A 252 -7.38 5.38 10.23
C GLU A 252 -8.48 6.43 10.05
N LEU A 253 -9.76 6.03 10.10
CA LEU A 253 -10.89 6.95 10.05
C LEU A 253 -11.28 7.41 11.46
N ASP A 254 -12.00 8.53 11.50
CA ASP A 254 -12.59 9.03 12.74
C ASP A 254 -13.72 8.10 13.21
N LYS A 255 -13.59 7.52 14.42
CA LYS A 255 -14.55 6.59 14.99
C LYS A 255 -15.99 7.13 14.97
N PRO A 256 -16.28 8.36 15.46
CA PRO A 256 -17.62 8.93 15.38
C PRO A 256 -18.19 8.96 13.97
N LYS A 257 -17.38 9.34 12.96
CA LYS A 257 -17.84 9.39 11.57
C LYS A 257 -18.22 8.02 11.03
N VAL A 258 -17.42 7.00 11.32
CA VAL A 258 -17.71 5.61 10.89
C VAL A 258 -19.00 5.11 11.52
N ILE A 259 -19.19 5.33 12.83
CA ILE A 259 -20.40 4.91 13.55
C ILE A 259 -21.64 5.61 12.99
N ILE A 260 -21.60 6.93 12.84
CA ILE A 260 -22.70 7.73 12.28
C ILE A 260 -23.06 7.24 10.86
N GLN A 261 -22.07 6.93 10.03
CA GLN A 261 -22.31 6.45 8.67
C GLN A 261 -23.03 5.08 8.68
N PHE A 262 -22.63 4.17 9.58
CA PHE A 262 -23.29 2.88 9.72
C PHE A 262 -24.72 3.01 10.27
N GLU A 263 -24.95 3.89 11.25
CA GLU A 263 -26.28 4.20 11.79
C GLU A 263 -27.20 4.77 10.70
N ARG A 264 -26.73 5.71 9.89
CA ARG A 264 -27.49 6.24 8.74
C ARG A 264 -27.84 5.14 7.73
N CYS A 265 -26.93 4.20 7.46
CA CYS A 265 -27.25 3.07 6.59
C CYS A 265 -28.30 2.14 7.21
N LEU A 266 -28.24 1.91 8.53
CA LEU A 266 -29.27 1.12 9.25
C LEU A 266 -30.64 1.80 9.20
N ASP A 267 -30.73 3.12 9.38
CA ASP A 267 -31.97 3.87 9.28
C ASP A 267 -32.60 3.77 7.88
N CYS A 268 -31.80 3.58 6.84
CA CYS A 268 -32.28 3.36 5.47
C CYS A 268 -32.74 1.92 5.19
N LEU A 269 -32.37 0.95 6.04
CA LEU A 269 -32.78 -0.47 5.90
C LEU A 269 -34.07 -0.79 6.68
N ASN A 270 -34.48 0.07 7.62
CA ASN A 270 -35.74 -0.03 8.39
C ASN A 270 -36.86 0.75 7.72
#